data_78ef94848415e241f354adcc635eb6b9
#
_entry.id   78ef94848415e241f354adcc635eb6b9
#
_cell.length_a   1.000
_cell.length_b   1.000
_cell.length_c   1.000
_cell.angle_alpha   90.00
_cell.angle_beta   90.00
_cell.angle_gamma   90.00
#
_symmetry.space_group_name_H-M   'P 1'
#
loop_
_entity.id
_entity.type
_entity.pdbx_description
1 polymer ?
#
loop_
_entity_poly.entity_id
_entity_poly.type
_entity_poly.pdbx_seq_one_letter_code
_entity_poly.pdbx_strand_id
1 'polypeptide(L)'
;IHLAHGMKNIQFDRDTEWVQKNLVNRVEVIHEEEGIREERTGLHEREFIETRRHWFDRKVEHETGGSVNVLNLVEGEEAVVESPEGKFAPFVVHYAETFIVPAAVGRYTVAPYGKSVGKRLATVKAFVRV
;
A
#
# COMPACT_ATOMS: atom_id res chain seq x y z
N ILE A 1 -6.07 25.02 28.62
CA ILE A 1 -6.73 23.81 28.06
C ILE A 1 -8.24 23.99 28.25
N HIS A 2 -9.02 23.89 27.16
CA HIS A 2 -10.48 24.02 27.19
C HIS A 2 -11.13 22.62 27.33
N LEU A 3 -11.12 22.08 28.55
CA LEU A 3 -11.63 20.74 28.85
C LEU A 3 -13.09 20.54 28.41
N ALA A 4 -13.94 21.53 28.65
CA ALA A 4 -15.37 21.47 28.29
C ALA A 4 -15.57 21.31 26.76
N HIS A 5 -14.75 21.95 25.94
CA HIS A 5 -14.80 21.80 24.49
C HIS A 5 -14.21 20.45 24.06
N GLY A 6 -13.11 20.00 24.68
CA GLY A 6 -12.52 18.70 24.43
C GLY A 6 -13.50 17.57 24.70
N MET A 7 -14.17 17.60 25.83
CA MET A 7 -15.16 16.58 26.23
C MET A 7 -16.34 16.46 25.24
N LYS A 8 -16.77 17.59 24.63
CA LYS A 8 -17.85 17.58 23.63
C LYS A 8 -17.46 16.88 22.31
N ASN A 9 -16.16 16.77 22.02
CA ASN A 9 -15.67 16.12 20.79
C ASN A 9 -15.37 14.63 20.98
N ILE A 10 -15.43 14.12 22.21
CA ILE A 10 -15.20 12.70 22.48
C ILE A 10 -16.48 11.92 22.18
N GLN A 11 -16.35 10.91 21.33
CA GLN A 11 -17.41 9.95 21.06
C GLN A 11 -17.26 8.79 22.05
N PHE A 12 -17.97 8.87 23.18
CA PHE A 12 -17.85 7.90 24.28
C PHE A 12 -18.41 6.50 23.95
N ASP A 13 -19.15 6.38 22.86
CA ASP A 13 -19.64 5.12 22.30
C ASP A 13 -18.55 4.36 21.50
N ARG A 14 -17.38 4.99 21.29
CA ARG A 14 -16.22 4.41 20.61
C ARG A 14 -15.26 3.77 21.62
N ASP A 15 -15.74 2.74 22.31
CA ASP A 15 -14.97 1.98 23.29
C ASP A 15 -13.92 1.06 22.65
N THR A 16 -13.20 0.31 23.48
CA THR A 16 -12.16 -0.62 23.03
C THR A 16 -12.72 -1.70 22.09
N GLU A 17 -13.90 -2.24 22.38
CA GLU A 17 -14.53 -3.26 21.55
C GLU A 17 -14.89 -2.69 20.17
N TRP A 18 -15.46 -1.49 20.14
CA TRP A 18 -15.76 -0.79 18.89
C TRP A 18 -14.50 -0.56 18.06
N VAL A 19 -13.40 -0.11 18.68
CA VAL A 19 -12.11 0.13 18.01
C VAL A 19 -11.56 -1.16 17.41
N GLN A 20 -11.53 -2.25 18.18
CA GLN A 20 -11.07 -3.56 17.71
C GLN A 20 -11.88 -4.05 16.50
N LYS A 21 -13.19 -3.89 16.57
CA LYS A 21 -14.10 -4.36 15.51
C LYS A 21 -14.05 -3.51 14.24
N ASN A 22 -13.86 -2.19 14.37
CA ASN A 22 -14.08 -1.26 13.26
C ASN A 22 -12.81 -0.62 12.70
N LEU A 23 -11.71 -0.58 13.46
CA LEU A 23 -10.50 0.13 13.06
C LEU A 23 -9.27 -0.77 12.97
N VAL A 24 -9.09 -1.67 13.94
CA VAL A 24 -7.87 -2.46 14.01
C VAL A 24 -7.85 -3.52 12.91
N ASN A 25 -6.83 -3.44 12.07
CA ASN A 25 -6.54 -4.41 11.01
C ASN A 25 -7.72 -4.70 10.05
N ARG A 26 -8.60 -3.72 9.90
CA ARG A 26 -9.73 -3.82 9.00
C ARG A 26 -9.27 -3.56 7.58
N VAL A 27 -9.26 -4.60 6.77
CA VAL A 27 -8.89 -4.57 5.37
C VAL A 27 -10.00 -5.14 4.49
N GLU A 28 -10.05 -4.69 3.25
CA GLU A 28 -10.89 -5.26 2.20
C GLU A 28 -9.98 -5.95 1.18
N VAL A 29 -10.19 -7.24 0.96
CA VAL A 29 -9.44 -7.98 -0.08
C VAL A 29 -9.97 -7.56 -1.44
N ILE A 30 -9.09 -7.00 -2.28
CA ILE A 30 -9.41 -6.55 -3.64
C ILE A 30 -9.13 -7.66 -4.65
N HIS A 31 -8.00 -8.34 -4.47
CA HIS A 31 -7.58 -9.42 -5.33
C HIS A 31 -6.79 -10.46 -4.53
N GLU A 32 -6.99 -11.73 -4.85
CA GLU A 32 -6.26 -12.83 -4.24
C GLU A 32 -6.06 -13.95 -5.25
N GLU A 33 -4.81 -14.33 -5.45
CA GLU A 33 -4.41 -15.48 -6.24
C GLU A 33 -3.18 -16.15 -5.62
N GLU A 34 -2.75 -17.28 -6.16
CA GLU A 34 -1.59 -17.97 -5.61
C GLU A 34 -0.33 -17.08 -5.62
N GLY A 35 0.19 -16.79 -4.42
CA GLY A 35 1.39 -15.97 -4.21
C GLY A 35 1.17 -14.46 -4.28
N ILE A 36 -0.05 -13.97 -4.56
CA ILE A 36 -0.36 -12.53 -4.62
C ILE A 36 -1.66 -12.25 -3.86
N ARG A 37 -1.64 -11.21 -3.02
CA ARG A 37 -2.84 -10.70 -2.35
C ARG A 37 -2.79 -9.18 -2.28
N GLU A 38 -3.83 -8.53 -2.78
CA GLU A 38 -4.04 -7.08 -2.71
C GLU A 38 -5.17 -6.76 -1.74
N GLU A 39 -4.91 -5.85 -0.83
CA GLU A 39 -5.85 -5.42 0.21
C GLU A 39 -5.98 -3.89 0.20
N ARG A 40 -7.19 -3.39 0.26
CA ARG A 40 -7.45 -1.98 0.59
C ARG A 40 -7.34 -1.81 2.10
N THR A 41 -6.51 -0.89 2.55
CA THR A 41 -6.26 -0.60 3.98
C THR A 41 -6.87 0.72 4.42
N GLY A 42 -7.02 1.70 3.52
CA GLY A 42 -7.71 2.95 3.77
C GLY A 42 -9.17 2.84 3.33
N LEU A 43 -10.09 2.62 4.27
CA LEU A 43 -11.48 2.27 3.98
C LEU A 43 -12.44 3.46 3.95
N HIS A 44 -11.97 4.69 4.15
CA HIS A 44 -12.85 5.86 4.16
C HIS A 44 -13.16 6.33 2.75
N GLU A 45 -14.41 6.21 2.32
CA GLU A 45 -14.86 6.51 0.95
C GLU A 45 -14.69 7.97 0.53
N ARG A 46 -14.68 8.89 1.51
CA ARG A 46 -14.53 10.33 1.25
C ARG A 46 -13.09 10.80 1.09
N GLU A 47 -12.12 9.95 1.45
CA GLU A 47 -10.72 10.29 1.27
C GLU A 47 -10.36 10.19 -0.22
N PHE A 48 -9.67 11.20 -0.74
CA PHE A 48 -9.21 11.21 -2.12
C PHE A 48 -7.94 10.37 -2.33
N ILE A 49 -7.25 9.99 -1.24
CA ILE A 49 -6.12 9.08 -1.26
C ILE A 49 -6.61 7.68 -0.93
N GLU A 50 -6.27 6.72 -1.77
CA GLU A 50 -6.45 5.30 -1.49
C GLU A 50 -5.12 4.67 -1.11
N THR A 51 -5.14 3.78 -0.12
CA THR A 51 -4.00 2.98 0.29
C THR A 51 -4.29 1.51 0.09
N ARG A 52 -3.34 0.79 -0.53
CA ARG A 52 -3.41 -0.65 -0.74
C ARG A 52 -2.14 -1.32 -0.27
N ARG A 53 -2.29 -2.50 0.30
CA ARG A 53 -1.19 -3.39 0.66
C ARG A 53 -1.17 -4.56 -0.32
N HIS A 54 0.02 -4.82 -0.88
CA HIS A 54 0.25 -5.95 -1.76
C HIS A 54 1.20 -6.93 -1.07
N TRP A 55 0.75 -8.17 -0.90
CA TRP A 55 1.57 -9.29 -0.48
C TRP A 55 1.93 -10.10 -1.72
N PHE A 56 3.21 -10.46 -1.89
CA PHE A 56 3.65 -11.20 -3.07
C PHE A 56 4.93 -12.01 -2.81
N ASP A 57 5.06 -13.16 -3.47
CA ASP A 57 6.26 -13.99 -3.52
C ASP A 57 6.85 -14.08 -4.95
N ARG A 58 6.21 -13.41 -5.90
CA ARG A 58 6.53 -13.38 -7.33
C ARG A 58 6.34 -11.97 -7.89
N LYS A 59 6.62 -11.81 -9.16
CA LYS A 59 6.40 -10.53 -9.86
C LYS A 59 4.92 -10.14 -9.81
N VAL A 60 4.64 -8.92 -9.35
CA VAL A 60 3.31 -8.31 -9.34
C VAL A 60 3.28 -7.13 -10.30
N GLU A 61 2.21 -7.04 -11.08
CA GLU A 61 1.98 -5.92 -12.00
C GLU A 61 1.20 -4.80 -11.30
N HIS A 62 1.59 -3.59 -11.63
CA HIS A 62 0.94 -2.36 -11.18
C HIS A 62 0.69 -1.44 -12.36
N GLU A 63 -0.30 -0.59 -12.20
CA GLU A 63 -0.58 0.52 -13.11
C GLU A 63 -0.78 1.81 -12.31
N THR A 64 -0.33 2.93 -12.89
CA THR A 64 -0.48 4.25 -12.26
C THR A 64 -1.92 4.77 -12.36
N GLY A 65 -2.68 4.34 -13.38
CA GLY A 65 -4.07 4.76 -13.56
C GLY A 65 -4.27 6.27 -13.70
N GLY A 66 -3.27 6.98 -14.22
CA GLY A 66 -3.31 8.44 -14.36
C GLY A 66 -2.93 9.22 -13.09
N SER A 67 -2.61 8.54 -11.99
CA SER A 67 -2.18 9.13 -10.73
C SER A 67 -0.73 8.78 -10.40
N VAL A 68 -0.06 9.60 -9.60
CA VAL A 68 1.21 9.24 -8.99
C VAL A 68 1.01 8.10 -7.99
N ASN A 69 1.87 7.09 -8.04
CA ASN A 69 1.91 6.02 -7.05
C ASN A 69 3.11 6.22 -6.13
N VAL A 70 2.86 6.20 -4.83
CA VAL A 70 3.91 6.22 -3.79
C VAL A 70 3.90 4.87 -3.10
N LEU A 71 5.02 4.16 -3.11
CA LEU A 71 5.13 2.83 -2.53
C LEU A 71 6.22 2.78 -1.46
N ASN A 72 6.00 1.93 -0.46
CA ASN A 72 7.01 1.60 0.56
C ASN A 72 7.13 0.08 0.65
N LEU A 73 8.36 -0.45 0.68
CA LEU A 73 8.61 -1.87 0.95
C LEU A 73 8.55 -2.09 2.47
N VAL A 74 7.46 -2.69 2.95
CA VAL A 74 7.17 -2.86 4.38
C VAL A 74 7.47 -4.26 4.92
N GLU A 75 7.70 -5.22 4.04
CA GLU A 75 8.10 -6.60 4.37
C GLU A 75 9.06 -7.12 3.30
N GLY A 76 10.11 -7.82 3.72
CA GLY A 76 11.18 -8.31 2.83
C GLY A 76 12.41 -7.40 2.85
N GLU A 77 13.54 -7.87 2.33
CA GLU A 77 14.80 -7.13 2.33
C GLU A 77 14.99 -6.28 1.08
N GLU A 78 14.70 -6.86 -0.10
CA GLU A 78 14.97 -6.23 -1.40
C GLU A 78 13.87 -6.58 -2.41
N ALA A 79 13.49 -5.62 -3.22
CA ALA A 79 12.62 -5.81 -4.38
C ALA A 79 13.16 -5.03 -5.58
N VAL A 80 12.96 -5.55 -6.79
CA VAL A 80 13.27 -4.83 -8.03
C VAL A 80 12.01 -4.23 -8.61
N VAL A 81 12.12 -2.98 -9.05
CA VAL A 81 11.06 -2.23 -9.74
C VAL A 81 11.47 -2.05 -11.20
N GLU A 82 10.59 -2.45 -12.12
CA GLU A 82 10.88 -2.46 -13.55
C GLU A 82 9.73 -1.83 -14.36
N SER A 83 10.06 -1.23 -15.50
CA SER A 83 9.09 -0.81 -16.49
C SER A 83 9.11 -1.78 -17.68
N PRO A 84 8.04 -2.55 -17.93
CA PRO A 84 7.95 -3.41 -19.12
C PRO A 84 8.06 -2.63 -20.43
N GLU A 85 7.70 -1.35 -20.40
CA GLU A 85 7.75 -0.44 -21.57
C GLU A 85 9.05 0.37 -21.66
N GLY A 86 10.02 0.13 -20.76
CA GLY A 86 11.30 0.82 -20.75
C GLY A 86 11.23 2.32 -20.41
N LYS A 87 10.22 2.76 -19.68
CA LYS A 87 10.03 4.16 -19.26
C LYS A 87 11.10 4.63 -18.27
N PHE A 88 11.72 3.71 -17.56
CA PHE A 88 12.84 3.95 -16.64
C PHE A 88 13.74 2.70 -16.58
N ALA A 89 14.99 2.87 -16.15
CA ALA A 89 15.90 1.77 -15.89
C ALA A 89 15.48 1.04 -14.59
N PRO A 90 15.57 -0.31 -14.55
CA PRO A 90 15.29 -1.05 -13.33
C PRO A 90 16.09 -0.53 -12.14
N PHE A 91 15.46 -0.49 -10.97
CA PHE A 91 16.12 -0.11 -9.72
C PHE A 91 15.70 -1.02 -8.57
N VAL A 92 16.57 -1.17 -7.59
CA VAL A 92 16.34 -1.98 -6.41
C VAL A 92 15.91 -1.08 -5.26
N VAL A 93 14.90 -1.52 -4.51
CA VAL A 93 14.44 -0.89 -3.28
C VAL A 93 14.65 -1.85 -2.11
N HIS A 94 14.94 -1.29 -0.94
CA HIS A 94 15.21 -2.03 0.29
C HIS A 94 14.09 -1.85 1.31
N TYR A 95 14.11 -2.67 2.35
CA TYR A 95 13.16 -2.56 3.46
C TYR A 95 13.06 -1.12 3.99
N ALA A 96 11.83 -0.67 4.20
CA ALA A 96 11.46 0.67 4.65
C ALA A 96 11.78 1.83 3.68
N GLU A 97 12.30 1.55 2.48
CA GLU A 97 12.48 2.58 1.46
C GLU A 97 11.15 2.92 0.79
N THR A 98 10.96 4.22 0.59
CA THR A 98 9.81 4.77 -0.16
C THR A 98 10.28 5.23 -1.53
N PHE A 99 9.53 4.85 -2.56
CA PHE A 99 9.77 5.27 -3.94
C PHE A 99 8.50 5.78 -4.59
N ILE A 100 8.68 6.60 -5.62
CA ILE A 100 7.60 7.27 -6.34
C ILE A 100 7.62 6.82 -7.80
N VAL A 101 6.46 6.41 -8.30
CA VAL A 101 6.24 6.13 -9.72
C VAL A 101 5.34 7.22 -10.31
N PRO A 102 5.87 8.10 -11.18
CA PRO A 102 5.09 9.17 -11.82
C PRO A 102 3.94 8.63 -12.68
N ALA A 103 2.85 9.38 -12.77
CA ALA A 103 1.67 9.02 -13.56
C ALA A 103 1.98 8.63 -15.02
N ALA A 104 2.96 9.31 -15.63
CA ALA A 104 3.38 9.08 -17.02
C ALA A 104 4.05 7.72 -17.28
N VAL A 105 4.39 6.98 -16.23
CA VAL A 105 5.01 5.65 -16.36
C VAL A 105 4.00 4.63 -16.90
N GLY A 106 2.74 4.68 -16.48
CA GLY A 106 1.74 3.68 -16.81
C GLY A 106 2.01 2.36 -16.07
N ARG A 107 2.33 1.30 -16.82
CA ARG A 107 2.59 -0.04 -16.25
C ARG A 107 4.00 -0.18 -15.70
N TYR A 108 4.11 -0.81 -14.54
CA TYR A 108 5.36 -1.18 -13.90
C TYR A 108 5.18 -2.47 -13.09
N THR A 109 6.28 -3.10 -12.74
CA THR A 109 6.27 -4.34 -11.95
C THR A 109 7.14 -4.21 -10.72
N VAL A 110 6.80 -4.94 -9.66
CA VAL A 110 7.61 -5.13 -8.46
C VAL A 110 7.80 -6.62 -8.26
N ALA A 111 9.02 -7.06 -8.01
CA ALA A 111 9.33 -8.48 -7.81
C ALA A 111 10.34 -8.67 -6.67
N PRO A 112 10.30 -9.83 -5.96
CA PRO A 112 11.38 -10.20 -5.05
C PRO A 112 12.73 -10.17 -5.75
N TYR A 113 13.75 -9.62 -5.07
CA TYR A 113 15.09 -9.51 -5.61
C TYR A 113 16.15 -9.91 -4.58
N GLY A 114 17.34 -10.28 -5.03
CA GLY A 114 18.47 -10.59 -4.17
C GLY A 114 18.13 -11.63 -3.11
N LYS A 115 18.29 -11.24 -1.83
CA LYS A 115 18.02 -12.09 -0.67
C LYS A 115 16.53 -12.37 -0.41
N SER A 116 15.64 -11.68 -1.11
CA SER A 116 14.19 -11.85 -1.00
C SER A 116 13.61 -12.83 -2.00
N VAL A 117 14.40 -13.35 -2.94
CA VAL A 117 13.92 -14.38 -3.90
C VAL A 117 13.44 -15.63 -3.16
N GLY A 118 12.21 -16.06 -3.47
CA GLY A 118 11.55 -17.19 -2.80
C GLY A 118 10.95 -16.87 -1.42
N LYS A 119 10.97 -15.60 -1.02
CA LYS A 119 10.31 -15.13 0.21
C LYS A 119 9.07 -14.30 -0.13
N ARG A 120 8.16 -14.20 0.82
CA ARG A 120 7.01 -13.30 0.73
C ARG A 120 7.41 -11.89 1.12
N LEU A 121 7.03 -10.92 0.29
CA LEU A 121 7.22 -9.49 0.49
C LEU A 121 5.89 -8.79 0.67
N ALA A 122 5.95 -7.55 1.17
CA ALA A 122 4.80 -6.66 1.12
C ALA A 122 5.21 -5.23 0.77
N THR A 123 4.39 -4.57 -0.05
CA THR A 123 4.43 -3.13 -0.28
C THR A 123 3.12 -2.48 0.16
N VAL A 124 3.21 -1.24 0.65
CA VAL A 124 2.05 -0.35 0.81
C VAL A 124 2.12 0.69 -0.29
N LYS A 125 1.04 0.81 -1.06
CA LYS A 125 0.89 1.76 -2.16
C LYS A 125 -0.15 2.81 -1.79
N ALA A 126 0.16 4.09 -1.96
CA ALA A 126 -0.77 5.20 -1.88
C ALA A 126 -0.90 5.88 -3.24
N PHE A 127 -2.12 6.24 -3.61
CA PHE A 127 -2.42 6.94 -4.86
C PHE A 127 -3.70 7.78 -4.73
N VAL A 128 -3.86 8.78 -5.60
CA VAL A 128 -5.07 9.60 -5.66
C VAL A 128 -6.12 8.86 -6.50
N ARG A 129 -7.34 8.79 -5.98
CA ARG A 129 -8.50 8.30 -6.75
C ARG A 129 -8.86 9.33 -7.82
N VAL A 130 -8.77 8.96 -9.08
CA VAL A 130 -9.12 9.75 -10.27
C VAL A 130 -10.30 9.15 -11.00
#